data_a2388befac012e22e0d45e074bd6ca3e
#
_entry.id   a2388befac012e22e0d45e074bd6ca3e
#
_cell.length_a   1.000
_cell.length_b   1.000
_cell.length_c   1.000
_cell.angle_alpha   90.00
_cell.angle_beta   90.00
_cell.angle_gamma   90.00
#
_symmetry.space_group_name_H-M   'P 1'
#
loop_
_entity.id
_entity.type
_entity.pdbx_description
1 polymer ?
#
loop_
_entity_poly.entity_id
_entity_poly.type
_entity_poly.pdbx_seq_one_letter_code
_entity_poly.pdbx_strand_id
1 'polypeptide(L)'
;GYCGMTSKTSFVDKKALDNDYNFYWVYPYVMGADGNRIVGKSPAYVYAKGICASVTNLKAASQNGAVKLTWTKSADAEGYLIYGKTESGKYGYIGMTSKTGYIDKKASKKEWNFYWVFPYYKNADGKMIVGQTGKYVYGKAK
;
A
#
# COMPACT_ATOMS: atom_id res chain seq x y z
N GLY A 1 1.68 10.60 22.86
CA GLY A 1 1.47 9.56 23.88
C GLY A 1 2.35 8.34 23.63
N TYR A 2 2.38 7.39 24.57
CA TYR A 2 3.11 6.13 24.42
C TYR A 2 2.41 5.21 23.41
N CYS A 3 3.12 4.80 22.34
CA CYS A 3 2.55 3.97 21.28
C CYS A 3 2.85 2.48 21.46
N GLY A 4 3.96 2.14 22.12
CA GLY A 4 4.34 0.75 22.33
C GLY A 4 5.85 0.55 22.51
N MET A 5 6.26 -0.72 22.60
CA MET A 5 7.64 -1.15 22.81
C MET A 5 7.96 -2.33 21.90
N THR A 6 9.20 -2.42 21.46
CA THR A 6 9.72 -3.54 20.68
C THR A 6 11.17 -3.84 21.05
N SER A 7 11.55 -5.10 21.00
CA SER A 7 12.95 -5.54 21.05
C SER A 7 13.57 -5.64 19.65
N LYS A 8 12.78 -5.40 18.60
CA LYS A 8 13.20 -5.44 17.20
C LYS A 8 13.62 -4.05 16.73
N THR A 9 14.27 -3.98 15.59
CA THR A 9 14.64 -2.72 14.91
C THR A 9 13.49 -2.10 14.11
N SER A 10 12.26 -2.61 14.30
CA SER A 10 11.04 -2.12 13.64
C SER A 10 9.84 -2.18 14.58
N PHE A 11 8.91 -1.27 14.40
CA PHE A 11 7.63 -1.20 15.09
C PHE A 11 6.53 -0.80 14.12
N VAL A 12 5.35 -1.41 14.23
CA VAL A 12 4.17 -1.06 13.43
C VAL A 12 3.11 -0.48 14.35
N ASP A 13 2.81 0.80 14.18
CA ASP A 13 1.71 1.44 14.88
C ASP A 13 0.39 1.17 14.14
N LYS A 14 -0.41 0.25 14.68
CA LYS A 14 -1.74 -0.09 14.14
C LYS A 14 -2.83 0.94 14.47
N LYS A 15 -2.51 1.93 15.31
CA LYS A 15 -3.41 3.02 15.70
C LYS A 15 -3.01 4.35 15.08
N ALA A 16 -2.07 4.34 14.13
CA ALA A 16 -1.68 5.51 13.38
C ALA A 16 -2.90 6.17 12.73
N LEU A 17 -2.95 7.50 12.75
CA LEU A 17 -4.01 8.26 12.10
C LEU A 17 -3.98 8.02 10.59
N ASP A 18 -5.14 7.68 10.03
CA ASP A 18 -5.29 7.41 8.61
C ASP A 18 -5.18 8.71 7.80
N ASN A 19 -4.38 8.67 6.73
CA ASN A 19 -4.16 9.80 5.82
C ASN A 19 -3.58 11.07 6.47
N ASP A 20 -3.13 11.00 7.70
CA ASP A 20 -2.51 12.11 8.40
C ASP A 20 -1.06 11.80 8.79
N TYR A 21 -0.29 12.83 9.12
CA TYR A 21 1.06 12.65 9.60
C TYR A 21 1.06 12.20 11.06
N ASN A 22 1.71 11.07 11.31
CA ASN A 22 1.98 10.57 12.63
C ASN A 22 3.46 10.82 12.95
N PHE A 23 3.74 11.32 14.14
CA PHE A 23 5.06 11.72 14.59
C PHE A 23 5.53 10.80 15.70
N TYR A 24 6.73 10.26 15.58
CA TYR A 24 7.27 9.25 16.50
C TYR A 24 8.63 9.64 17.03
N TRP A 25 8.82 9.41 18.33
CA TRP A 25 10.10 9.48 19.01
C TRP A 25 10.45 8.09 19.51
N VAL A 26 11.55 7.54 19.02
CA VAL A 26 12.03 6.20 19.36
C VAL A 26 13.18 6.33 20.35
N TYR A 27 12.96 5.83 21.56
CA TYR A 27 13.93 5.83 22.64
C TYR A 27 14.55 4.44 22.80
N PRO A 28 15.87 4.30 22.76
CA PRO A 28 16.51 3.06 23.17
C PRO A 28 16.36 2.84 24.67
N TYR A 29 16.33 1.61 25.13
CA TYR A 29 16.34 1.27 26.53
C TYR A 29 17.21 0.05 26.80
N VAL A 30 17.71 -0.07 28.04
CA VAL A 30 18.37 -1.26 28.60
C VAL A 30 17.65 -1.68 29.87
N MET A 31 17.79 -2.94 30.25
CA MET A 31 17.27 -3.41 31.52
C MET A 31 18.37 -3.25 32.59
N GLY A 32 18.04 -2.56 33.66
CA GLY A 32 18.89 -2.48 34.82
C GLY A 32 18.96 -3.81 35.59
N ALA A 33 19.94 -3.96 36.47
CA ALA A 33 20.10 -5.15 37.30
C ALA A 33 18.93 -5.39 38.28
N ASP A 34 18.22 -4.33 38.61
CA ASP A 34 16.98 -4.32 39.43
C ASP A 34 15.71 -4.67 38.65
N GLY A 35 15.81 -5.01 37.35
CA GLY A 35 14.70 -5.29 36.47
C GLY A 35 13.97 -4.05 35.96
N ASN A 36 14.38 -2.83 36.31
CA ASN A 36 13.80 -1.59 35.81
C ASN A 36 14.39 -1.22 34.47
N ARG A 37 13.60 -0.52 33.66
CA ARG A 37 14.05 0.01 32.37
C ARG A 37 14.79 1.33 32.54
N ILE A 38 15.96 1.43 31.96
CA ILE A 38 16.75 2.64 31.86
C ILE A 38 16.62 3.14 30.41
N VAL A 39 15.86 4.23 30.21
CA VAL A 39 15.57 4.81 28.90
C VAL A 39 16.63 5.82 28.51
N GLY A 40 17.12 5.75 27.30
CA GLY A 40 18.09 6.72 26.75
C GLY A 40 17.48 8.12 26.62
N LYS A 41 18.34 9.13 26.75
CA LYS A 41 17.92 10.55 26.78
C LYS A 41 17.70 11.14 25.38
N SER A 42 18.28 10.56 24.35
CA SER A 42 18.24 11.09 22.99
C SER A 42 17.40 10.17 22.08
N PRO A 43 16.16 10.57 21.75
CA PRO A 43 15.33 9.81 20.83
C PRO A 43 15.75 10.02 19.38
N ALA A 44 15.51 9.01 18.54
CA ALA A 44 15.38 9.23 17.10
C ALA A 44 13.95 9.71 16.78
N TYR A 45 13.85 10.70 15.91
CA TYR A 45 12.58 11.27 15.48
C TYR A 45 12.28 10.86 14.03
N VAL A 46 11.05 10.46 13.79
CA VAL A 46 10.55 10.11 12.45
C VAL A 46 9.06 10.45 12.34
N TYR A 47 8.61 10.73 11.15
CA TYR A 47 7.19 10.91 10.86
C TYR A 47 6.80 10.18 9.56
N ALA A 48 5.57 9.73 9.49
CA ALA A 48 5.00 9.07 8.31
C ALA A 48 3.48 9.25 8.26
N LYS A 49 2.89 9.12 7.07
CA LYS A 49 1.45 8.99 6.92
C LYS A 49 1.03 7.54 7.10
N GLY A 50 -0.12 7.31 7.77
CA GLY A 50 -0.74 6.01 7.89
C GLY A 50 -1.45 5.60 6.59
N ILE A 51 -0.69 5.32 5.53
CA ILE A 51 -1.19 4.84 4.24
C ILE A 51 -0.29 3.73 3.70
N CYS A 52 -0.86 2.83 2.89
CA CYS A 52 -0.06 1.86 2.15
C CYS A 52 0.89 2.56 1.18
N ALA A 53 2.12 2.09 1.10
CA ALA A 53 3.04 2.48 0.03
C ALA A 53 2.48 2.07 -1.35
N SER A 54 2.76 2.85 -2.38
CA SER A 54 2.39 2.51 -3.76
C SER A 54 2.97 1.16 -4.17
N VAL A 55 2.28 0.47 -5.07
CA VAL A 55 2.81 -0.75 -5.69
C VAL A 55 4.05 -0.42 -6.54
N THR A 56 4.99 -1.34 -6.57
CA THR A 56 6.18 -1.26 -7.43
C THR A 56 6.16 -2.33 -8.51
N ASN A 57 6.96 -2.16 -9.56
CA ASN A 57 7.07 -3.09 -10.68
C ASN A 57 5.71 -3.42 -11.34
N LEU A 58 4.78 -2.45 -11.37
CA LEU A 58 3.51 -2.62 -12.06
C LEU A 58 3.77 -2.81 -13.56
N LYS A 59 3.19 -3.87 -14.13
CA LYS A 59 3.31 -4.25 -15.54
C LYS A 59 1.96 -4.63 -16.11
N ALA A 60 1.76 -4.37 -17.39
CA ALA A 60 0.62 -4.86 -18.17
C ALA A 60 1.12 -5.73 -19.32
N ALA A 61 0.50 -6.89 -19.50
CA ALA A 61 0.81 -7.82 -20.59
C ALA A 61 -0.47 -8.14 -21.36
N SER A 62 -0.40 -8.04 -22.69
CA SER A 62 -1.48 -8.40 -23.60
C SER A 62 -1.71 -9.91 -23.56
N GLN A 63 -2.96 -10.31 -23.43
CA GLN A 63 -3.41 -11.69 -23.53
C GLN A 63 -4.55 -11.83 -24.54
N ASN A 64 -4.88 -13.06 -24.94
CA ASN A 64 -6.02 -13.31 -25.81
C ASN A 64 -7.32 -12.90 -25.10
N GLY A 65 -7.97 -11.84 -25.59
CA GLY A 65 -9.20 -11.30 -25.04
C GLY A 65 -9.06 -10.59 -23.69
N ALA A 66 -7.83 -10.26 -23.23
CA ALA A 66 -7.62 -9.69 -21.91
C ALA A 66 -6.31 -8.89 -21.80
N VAL A 67 -6.17 -8.14 -20.71
CA VAL A 67 -4.89 -7.59 -20.24
C VAL A 67 -4.59 -8.13 -18.85
N LYS A 68 -3.41 -8.72 -18.67
CA LYS A 68 -2.91 -9.19 -17.38
C LYS A 68 -2.06 -8.12 -16.73
N LEU A 69 -2.40 -7.75 -15.50
CA LEU A 69 -1.62 -6.87 -14.65
C LEU A 69 -0.85 -7.68 -13.62
N THR A 70 0.38 -7.29 -13.31
CA THR A 70 1.19 -7.86 -12.23
C THR A 70 1.99 -6.74 -11.56
N TRP A 71 2.26 -6.90 -10.24
CA TRP A 71 3.04 -5.95 -9.46
C TRP A 71 3.72 -6.62 -8.27
N THR A 72 4.66 -5.93 -7.64
CA THR A 72 5.26 -6.35 -6.38
C THR A 72 4.32 -5.97 -5.22
N LYS A 73 4.19 -6.87 -4.25
CA LYS A 73 3.37 -6.64 -3.06
C LYS A 73 3.80 -5.35 -2.35
N SER A 74 2.85 -4.46 -2.09
CA SER A 74 3.05 -3.35 -1.17
C SER A 74 3.09 -3.87 0.26
N ALA A 75 4.03 -3.38 1.07
CA ALA A 75 4.04 -3.66 2.50
C ALA A 75 2.69 -3.22 3.10
N ASP A 76 2.20 -3.99 4.08
CA ASP A 76 0.97 -3.73 4.83
C ASP A 76 -0.33 -3.73 4.00
N ALA A 77 -0.28 -3.92 2.69
CA ALA A 77 -1.47 -4.03 1.87
C ALA A 77 -2.19 -5.38 2.09
N GLU A 78 -3.49 -5.30 2.37
CA GLU A 78 -4.41 -6.45 2.42
C GLU A 78 -4.98 -6.75 1.03
N GLY A 79 -5.03 -5.76 0.16
CA GLY A 79 -5.52 -5.91 -1.20
C GLY A 79 -5.28 -4.67 -2.06
N TYR A 80 -5.85 -4.70 -3.25
CA TYR A 80 -5.62 -3.72 -4.30
C TYR A 80 -6.91 -3.40 -5.02
N LEU A 81 -7.15 -2.12 -5.26
CA LEU A 81 -8.21 -1.60 -6.13
C LEU A 81 -7.59 -1.31 -7.49
N ILE A 82 -8.25 -1.75 -8.55
CA ILE A 82 -7.84 -1.52 -9.92
C ILE A 82 -8.80 -0.50 -10.54
N TYR A 83 -8.23 0.57 -11.04
CA TYR A 83 -8.93 1.59 -11.83
C TYR A 83 -8.33 1.64 -13.23
N GLY A 84 -9.11 2.08 -14.18
CA GLY A 84 -8.65 2.25 -15.55
C GLY A 84 -9.57 3.03 -16.43
N LYS A 85 -9.10 3.21 -17.67
CA LYS A 85 -9.87 3.78 -18.78
C LYS A 85 -9.31 3.27 -20.11
N THR A 86 -10.09 3.35 -21.17
CA THR A 86 -9.56 3.32 -22.55
C THR A 86 -9.15 4.71 -23.02
N GLU A 87 -8.55 4.84 -24.20
CA GLU A 87 -8.18 6.15 -24.78
C GLU A 87 -9.36 7.12 -24.80
N SER A 88 -10.50 6.66 -25.30
CA SER A 88 -11.75 7.45 -25.41
C SER A 88 -12.66 7.33 -24.18
N GLY A 89 -12.41 6.36 -23.30
CA GLY A 89 -13.27 6.02 -22.18
C GLY A 89 -13.06 6.86 -20.94
N LYS A 90 -14.02 6.80 -20.02
CA LYS A 90 -13.94 7.46 -18.72
C LYS A 90 -13.13 6.63 -17.73
N TYR A 91 -12.38 7.33 -16.88
CA TYR A 91 -11.71 6.73 -15.73
C TYR A 91 -12.72 6.18 -14.74
N GLY A 92 -12.51 4.95 -14.28
CA GLY A 92 -13.43 4.30 -13.35
C GLY A 92 -12.85 3.06 -12.68
N TYR A 93 -13.58 2.56 -11.71
CA TYR A 93 -13.26 1.32 -11.00
C TYR A 93 -13.48 0.11 -11.91
N ILE A 94 -12.49 -0.78 -11.94
CA ILE A 94 -12.51 -2.04 -12.73
C ILE A 94 -12.74 -3.25 -11.84
N GLY A 95 -12.07 -3.29 -10.67
CA GLY A 95 -12.17 -4.43 -9.78
C GLY A 95 -11.20 -4.36 -8.61
N MET A 96 -11.21 -5.41 -7.78
CA MET A 96 -10.30 -5.55 -6.65
C MET A 96 -9.75 -6.97 -6.55
N THR A 97 -8.62 -7.12 -5.87
CA THR A 97 -7.97 -8.41 -5.64
C THR A 97 -7.09 -8.36 -4.38
N SER A 98 -6.94 -9.49 -3.69
CA SER A 98 -5.93 -9.66 -2.63
C SER A 98 -4.59 -10.20 -3.17
N LYS A 99 -4.54 -10.57 -4.47
CA LYS A 99 -3.33 -11.09 -5.13
C LYS A 99 -2.52 -9.95 -5.75
N THR A 100 -1.27 -10.22 -6.10
CA THR A 100 -0.38 -9.28 -6.79
C THR A 100 -0.53 -9.32 -8.31
N GLY A 101 -1.72 -9.63 -8.78
CA GLY A 101 -2.08 -9.65 -10.19
C GLY A 101 -3.58 -9.58 -10.40
N TYR A 102 -3.98 -9.09 -11.57
CA TYR A 102 -5.37 -8.96 -12.00
C TYR A 102 -5.46 -9.20 -13.51
N ILE A 103 -6.54 -9.83 -13.96
CA ILE A 103 -6.81 -10.04 -15.38
C ILE A 103 -8.08 -9.28 -15.76
N ASP A 104 -7.92 -8.25 -16.56
CA ASP A 104 -9.06 -7.52 -17.14
C ASP A 104 -9.53 -8.23 -18.41
N LYS A 105 -10.57 -9.04 -18.26
CA LYS A 105 -11.23 -9.75 -19.36
C LYS A 105 -12.15 -8.86 -20.21
N LYS A 106 -12.38 -7.60 -19.78
CA LYS A 106 -13.18 -6.61 -20.49
C LYS A 106 -12.33 -5.58 -21.22
N ALA A 107 -10.99 -5.76 -21.20
CA ALA A 107 -10.07 -4.87 -21.87
C ALA A 107 -10.39 -4.72 -23.37
N SER A 108 -10.35 -3.49 -23.85
CA SER A 108 -10.59 -3.18 -25.27
C SER A 108 -9.52 -3.84 -26.14
N LYS A 109 -9.95 -4.48 -27.25
CA LYS A 109 -9.06 -4.95 -28.32
C LYS A 109 -8.75 -3.83 -29.32
N LYS A 110 -9.56 -2.78 -29.37
CA LYS A 110 -9.46 -1.68 -30.37
C LYS A 110 -8.59 -0.54 -29.87
N GLU A 111 -8.68 -0.23 -28.57
CA GLU A 111 -8.01 0.91 -27.94
C GLU A 111 -6.98 0.45 -26.90
N TRP A 112 -6.05 1.33 -26.53
CA TRP A 112 -5.20 1.13 -25.38
C TRP A 112 -6.02 1.25 -24.09
N ASN A 113 -5.75 0.35 -23.15
CA ASN A 113 -6.33 0.36 -21.83
C ASN A 113 -5.24 0.81 -20.83
N PHE A 114 -5.56 1.80 -20.03
CA PHE A 114 -4.68 2.38 -19.01
C PHE A 114 -5.14 1.95 -17.62
N TYR A 115 -4.19 1.59 -16.74
CA TYR A 115 -4.48 1.02 -15.44
C TYR A 115 -3.71 1.68 -14.32
N TRP A 116 -4.39 1.89 -13.19
CA TRP A 116 -3.86 2.36 -11.91
C TRP A 116 -4.19 1.34 -10.85
N VAL A 117 -3.21 0.99 -9.99
CA VAL A 117 -3.39 0.03 -8.90
C VAL A 117 -3.15 0.73 -7.58
N PHE A 118 -4.15 0.73 -6.73
CA PHE A 118 -4.14 1.34 -5.40
C PHE A 118 -4.11 0.25 -4.34
N PRO A 119 -3.08 0.15 -3.52
CA PRO A 119 -3.09 -0.74 -2.38
C PRO A 119 -4.08 -0.22 -1.32
N TYR A 120 -4.66 -1.11 -0.53
CA TYR A 120 -5.46 -0.74 0.63
C TYR A 120 -5.19 -1.68 1.80
N TYR A 121 -5.47 -1.22 3.00
CA TYR A 121 -5.61 -2.02 4.21
C TYR A 121 -6.90 -1.62 4.93
N LYS A 122 -7.32 -2.40 5.92
CA LYS A 122 -8.40 -2.04 6.84
C LYS A 122 -7.79 -1.61 8.18
N ASN A 123 -8.22 -0.47 8.68
CA ASN A 123 -7.82 -0.02 10.01
C ASN A 123 -8.50 -0.84 11.13
N ALA A 124 -8.24 -0.51 12.39
CA ALA A 124 -8.83 -1.19 13.55
C ALA A 124 -10.37 -1.18 13.57
N ASP A 125 -11.00 -0.17 12.97
CA ASP A 125 -12.45 -0.03 12.87
C ASP A 125 -13.04 -0.75 11.64
N GLY A 126 -12.20 -1.45 10.86
CA GLY A 126 -12.59 -2.14 9.64
C GLY A 126 -12.79 -1.21 8.43
N LYS A 127 -12.50 0.08 8.55
CA LYS A 127 -12.57 1.05 7.46
C LYS A 127 -11.44 0.83 6.46
N MET A 128 -11.77 0.80 5.17
CA MET A 128 -10.78 0.69 4.10
C MET A 128 -10.00 2.00 3.94
N ILE A 129 -8.68 1.92 4.11
CA ILE A 129 -7.74 3.01 3.90
C ILE A 129 -6.97 2.74 2.62
N VAL A 130 -7.19 3.59 1.62
CA VAL A 130 -6.61 3.44 0.29
C VAL A 130 -5.30 4.22 0.22
N GLY A 131 -4.23 3.53 -0.16
CA GLY A 131 -2.92 4.14 -0.38
C GLY A 131 -2.86 4.91 -1.71
N GLN A 132 -1.70 5.46 -2.00
CA GLN A 132 -1.46 6.15 -3.25
C GLN A 132 -1.14 5.17 -4.38
N THR A 133 -1.55 5.52 -5.60
CA THR A 133 -1.08 4.80 -6.79
C THR A 133 0.30 5.28 -7.22
N GLY A 134 1.07 4.38 -7.81
CA GLY A 134 2.29 4.73 -8.53
C GLY A 134 2.00 5.21 -9.95
N LYS A 135 2.97 5.05 -10.84
CA LYS A 135 2.80 5.28 -12.28
C LYS A 135 1.77 4.29 -12.85
N TYR A 136 0.96 4.76 -13.80
CA TYR A 136 0.06 3.88 -14.55
C TYR A 136 0.83 2.99 -15.54
N VAL A 137 0.19 1.91 -15.94
CA VAL A 137 0.61 1.07 -17.07
C VAL A 137 -0.49 0.99 -18.10
N TYR A 138 -0.15 0.54 -19.29
CA TYR A 138 -1.11 0.37 -20.36
C TYR A 138 -0.88 -0.93 -21.12
N GLY A 139 -1.94 -1.46 -21.69
CA GLY A 139 -1.92 -2.66 -22.52
C GLY A 139 -3.14 -2.72 -23.44
N LYS A 140 -3.07 -3.58 -24.44
CA LYS A 140 -4.14 -3.82 -25.40
C LYS A 140 -4.45 -5.32 -25.39
N ALA A 141 -5.74 -5.68 -25.34
CA ALA A 141 -6.12 -7.09 -25.51
C ALA A 141 -5.83 -7.55 -26.95
N LYS A 142 -5.42 -8.81 -27.09
CA LYS A 142 -5.20 -9.44 -28.41
C LYS A 142 -6.44 -10.16 -28.90
#